data_288a222cc5ba8a1dfe7a5717d5b3fab8
#
_entry.id   288a222cc5ba8a1dfe7a5717d5b3fab8
#
_cell.length_a   1.000
_cell.length_b   1.000
_cell.length_c   1.000
_cell.angle_alpha   90.00
_cell.angle_beta   90.00
_cell.angle_gamma   90.00
#
_symmetry.space_group_name_H-M   'P 1'
#
loop_
_entity.id
_entity.type
_entity.pdbx_description
1 polymer ?
#
loop_
_entity_poly.entity_id
_entity_poly.type
_entity_poly.pdbx_seq_one_letter_code
_entity_poly.pdbx_strand_id
1 'polypeptide(L)'
;MGAHGAFADLVFSLTEEIAHAAGIGSLRIDRFDIIDFSDAPSRVLLCNYPSNQIVTTIARGDLVVLFLLEPVADTLLFMERSLGIEPLASIRSQSASAVANLAIGQCNTVRYLDRTQDNNTLLQLTKNLSDFLGVGLTPEQCRALAGGVSLGLGCEAGVEEFLARRAEGLRGTDRDTVYAPAIARPWADVGRDVVDGALAMARFGSPRPIVWPTEVFSLGASRLKGTPGAVAAAGPSRNIYYGPYFYLPPSRYLVEVFVHFTADTTLVPFALEVHAGAWLTRATIENWHPGRLRGAFDLVHTDATSAVEIRLRNLAEITHGALSLIEILFLPERDESL
;
A
#
# COMPACT_ATOMS: atom_id res chain seq x y z
N MET A 1 5.22 14.01 -2.01
CA MET A 1 4.71 12.91 -1.16
C MET A 1 4.57 11.66 -2.00
N GLY A 2 4.80 10.50 -1.48
CA GLY A 2 4.72 9.24 -2.25
C GLY A 2 4.97 8.02 -1.35
N ALA A 3 4.77 6.84 -1.93
CA ALA A 3 5.12 5.60 -1.27
C ALA A 3 6.65 5.42 -1.16
N HIS A 4 7.10 4.55 -0.29
CA HIS A 4 8.53 4.18 -0.20
C HIS A 4 8.95 3.38 -1.44
N GLY A 5 9.51 4.05 -2.45
CA GLY A 5 9.98 3.42 -3.67
C GLY A 5 11.27 4.04 -4.17
N ALA A 6 11.90 3.38 -5.13
CA ALA A 6 13.16 3.84 -5.71
C ALA A 6 13.00 5.19 -6.43
N PHE A 7 11.84 5.40 -7.07
CA PHE A 7 11.53 6.67 -7.72
C PHE A 7 11.28 7.78 -6.69
N ALA A 8 10.52 7.49 -5.63
CA ALA A 8 10.31 8.46 -4.56
C ALA A 8 11.63 8.87 -3.90
N ASP A 9 12.52 7.93 -3.65
CA ASP A 9 13.83 8.23 -3.07
C ASP A 9 14.74 9.05 -3.99
N LEU A 10 14.69 8.81 -5.31
CA LEU A 10 15.35 9.65 -6.30
C LEU A 10 14.80 11.09 -6.27
N VAL A 11 13.46 11.23 -6.32
CA VAL A 11 12.82 12.56 -6.30
C VAL A 11 13.12 13.30 -5.00
N PHE A 12 13.13 12.59 -3.86
CA PHE A 12 13.49 13.18 -2.57
C PHE A 12 14.93 13.69 -2.56
N SER A 13 15.87 12.88 -3.04
CA SER A 13 17.29 13.27 -3.13
C SER A 13 17.49 14.49 -4.02
N LEU A 14 16.88 14.49 -5.22
CA LEU A 14 16.92 15.66 -6.12
C LEU A 14 16.30 16.91 -5.48
N THR A 15 15.17 16.74 -4.80
CA THR A 15 14.48 17.86 -4.14
C THR A 15 15.30 18.45 -3.01
N GLU A 16 15.99 17.62 -2.21
CA GLU A 16 16.92 18.07 -1.16
C GLU A 16 18.09 18.85 -1.75
N GLU A 17 18.69 18.37 -2.83
CA GLU A 17 19.79 19.06 -3.52
C GLU A 17 19.34 20.39 -4.14
N ILE A 18 18.16 20.44 -4.75
CA ILE A 18 17.56 21.68 -5.29
C ILE A 18 17.30 22.68 -4.16
N ALA A 19 16.70 22.23 -3.05
CA ALA A 19 16.40 23.07 -1.91
C ALA A 19 17.70 23.61 -1.30
N HIS A 20 18.72 22.78 -1.15
CA HIS A 20 20.04 23.19 -0.65
C HIS A 20 20.70 24.24 -1.56
N ALA A 21 20.69 24.02 -2.88
CA ALA A 21 21.23 24.97 -3.87
C ALA A 21 20.52 26.34 -3.82
N ALA A 22 19.25 26.36 -3.43
CA ALA A 22 18.44 27.57 -3.29
C ALA A 22 18.50 28.20 -1.89
N GLY A 23 19.20 27.62 -0.94
CA GLY A 23 19.23 28.08 0.44
C GLY A 23 17.91 27.85 1.20
N ILE A 24 17.09 26.90 0.72
CA ILE A 24 15.80 26.51 1.32
C ILE A 24 16.04 25.31 2.23
N GLY A 25 15.48 25.33 3.44
CA GLY A 25 15.53 24.18 4.34
C GLY A 25 14.68 23.03 3.81
N SER A 26 15.16 21.79 3.93
CA SER A 26 14.38 20.59 3.67
C SER A 26 14.26 19.74 4.94
N LEU A 27 13.14 19.06 5.10
CA LEU A 27 12.87 18.15 6.21
C LEU A 27 12.25 16.86 5.68
N ARG A 28 12.95 15.74 5.89
CA ARG A 28 12.41 14.42 5.60
C ARG A 28 11.65 13.93 6.81
N ILE A 29 10.39 13.53 6.58
CA ILE A 29 9.48 13.05 7.61
C ILE A 29 9.19 11.60 7.29
N ASP A 30 9.79 10.69 8.04
CA ASP A 30 9.63 9.26 7.86
C ASP A 30 8.51 8.65 8.71
N ARG A 31 7.93 9.41 9.66
CA ARG A 31 6.90 8.97 10.60
C ARG A 31 5.91 10.10 10.92
N PHE A 32 4.87 9.76 11.67
CA PHE A 32 3.77 10.63 12.12
C PHE A 32 4.22 11.70 13.15
N ASP A 33 5.34 12.34 12.91
CA ASP A 33 5.87 13.35 13.82
C ASP A 33 4.96 14.59 13.79
N ILE A 34 4.79 15.19 14.97
CA ILE A 34 4.13 16.48 15.11
C ILE A 34 5.09 17.53 14.54
N ILE A 35 4.63 18.23 13.49
CA ILE A 35 5.43 19.28 12.85
C ILE A 35 4.91 20.61 13.34
N ASP A 36 5.81 21.40 13.89
CA ASP A 36 5.52 22.81 14.13
C ASP A 36 5.78 23.59 12.85
N PHE A 37 4.71 24.07 12.23
CA PHE A 37 4.77 24.88 11.02
C PHE A 37 5.02 26.37 11.31
N SER A 38 5.00 26.81 12.58
CA SER A 38 5.08 28.21 12.96
C SER A 38 6.44 28.84 12.69
N ASP A 39 7.52 28.06 12.75
CA ASP A 39 8.90 28.54 12.65
C ASP A 39 9.56 28.33 11.27
N ALA A 40 8.80 28.00 10.24
CA ALA A 40 9.39 27.55 8.98
C ALA A 40 8.93 28.36 7.78
N PRO A 41 9.50 29.55 7.52
CA PRO A 41 9.07 30.41 6.42
C PRO A 41 9.33 29.86 5.01
N SER A 42 10.17 28.86 4.83
CA SER A 42 10.43 28.23 3.52
C SER A 42 11.06 26.89 3.71
N ARG A 43 10.26 25.84 3.85
CA ARG A 43 10.76 24.46 3.95
C ARG A 43 10.06 23.56 2.96
N VAL A 44 10.84 22.63 2.41
CA VAL A 44 10.33 21.52 1.63
C VAL A 44 10.13 20.35 2.57
N LEU A 45 8.91 19.80 2.61
CA LEU A 45 8.59 18.61 3.39
C LEU A 45 8.57 17.39 2.48
N LEU A 46 9.40 16.41 2.80
CA LEU A 46 9.47 15.13 2.10
C LEU A 46 8.83 14.06 2.98
N CYS A 47 7.69 13.51 2.56
CA CYS A 47 6.89 12.65 3.41
C CYS A 47 6.31 11.46 2.64
N ASN A 48 6.44 10.25 3.21
CA ASN A 48 5.82 9.04 2.69
C ASN A 48 4.47 8.75 3.36
N TYR A 49 4.29 9.18 4.61
CA TYR A 49 3.08 8.98 5.41
C TYR A 49 2.62 10.31 6.01
N PRO A 50 1.69 11.01 5.36
CA PRO A 50 1.19 12.27 5.91
C PRO A 50 0.43 12.02 7.20
N SER A 51 0.77 12.77 8.26
CA SER A 51 -0.05 12.84 9.47
C SER A 51 -1.37 13.56 9.19
N ASN A 52 -2.37 13.36 10.06
CA ASN A 52 -3.64 14.08 9.95
C ASN A 52 -3.45 15.61 9.95
N GLN A 53 -2.43 16.12 10.64
CA GLN A 53 -2.08 17.53 10.64
C GLN A 53 -1.65 17.98 9.24
N ILE A 54 -0.76 17.22 8.57
CA ILE A 54 -0.32 17.51 7.19
C ILE A 54 -1.52 17.47 6.24
N VAL A 55 -2.35 16.42 6.32
CA VAL A 55 -3.56 16.29 5.50
C VAL A 55 -4.48 17.50 5.68
N THR A 56 -4.72 17.92 6.92
CA THR A 56 -5.57 19.07 7.23
C THR A 56 -4.98 20.38 6.67
N THR A 57 -3.66 20.57 6.79
CA THR A 57 -2.97 21.76 6.28
C THR A 57 -3.03 21.83 4.75
N ILE A 58 -2.87 20.68 4.07
CA ILE A 58 -3.02 20.58 2.61
C ILE A 58 -4.47 20.88 2.20
N ALA A 59 -5.45 20.31 2.90
CA ALA A 59 -6.87 20.51 2.61
C ALA A 59 -7.31 21.97 2.77
N ARG A 60 -6.63 22.76 3.61
CA ARG A 60 -6.85 24.20 3.74
C ARG A 60 -6.23 25.03 2.60
N GLY A 61 -5.42 24.39 1.74
CA GLY A 61 -4.72 25.09 0.66
C GLY A 61 -3.43 25.79 1.08
N ASP A 62 -2.98 25.58 2.31
CA ASP A 62 -1.77 26.22 2.85
C ASP A 62 -0.47 25.60 2.31
N LEU A 63 -0.56 24.40 1.71
CA LEU A 63 0.58 23.67 1.12
C LEU A 63 0.28 23.26 -0.31
N VAL A 64 1.29 23.37 -1.18
CA VAL A 64 1.27 22.78 -2.51
C VAL A 64 1.95 21.42 -2.45
N VAL A 65 1.34 20.39 -3.02
CA VAL A 65 1.81 19.02 -2.93
C VAL A 65 2.19 18.47 -4.29
N LEU A 66 3.39 17.89 -4.38
CA LEU A 66 3.76 17.00 -5.47
C LEU A 66 3.56 15.55 -4.99
N PHE A 67 2.62 14.85 -5.60
CA PHE A 67 2.30 13.47 -5.27
C PHE A 67 3.00 12.53 -6.26
N LEU A 68 3.86 11.65 -5.72
CA LEU A 68 4.64 10.72 -6.52
C LEU A 68 3.89 9.40 -6.68
N LEU A 69 3.71 8.98 -7.93
CA LEU A 69 3.07 7.72 -8.28
C LEU A 69 4.11 6.76 -8.85
N GLU A 70 4.21 5.61 -8.25
CA GLU A 70 5.10 4.52 -8.64
C GLU A 70 4.31 3.21 -8.66
N PRO A 71 4.60 2.26 -9.57
CA PRO A 71 3.97 0.94 -9.56
C PRO A 71 4.16 0.22 -8.22
N VAL A 72 3.09 -0.34 -7.67
CA VAL A 72 3.12 -1.02 -6.37
C VAL A 72 4.17 -2.14 -6.34
N ALA A 73 4.28 -2.90 -7.43
CA ALA A 73 5.26 -3.98 -7.54
C ALA A 73 6.71 -3.49 -7.35
N ASP A 74 7.06 -2.33 -7.93
CA ASP A 74 8.41 -1.77 -7.84
C ASP A 74 8.69 -1.23 -6.44
N THR A 75 7.70 -0.61 -5.84
CA THR A 75 7.78 -0.14 -4.45
C THR A 75 7.99 -1.29 -3.47
N LEU A 76 7.23 -2.38 -3.60
CA LEU A 76 7.39 -3.56 -2.75
C LEU A 76 8.78 -4.17 -2.91
N LEU A 77 9.25 -4.29 -4.14
CA LEU A 77 10.58 -4.82 -4.44
C LEU A 77 11.70 -3.94 -3.83
N PHE A 78 11.53 -2.63 -3.90
CA PHE A 78 12.46 -1.68 -3.26
C PHE A 78 12.45 -1.83 -1.73
N MET A 79 11.29 -1.90 -1.10
CA MET A 79 11.15 -2.06 0.34
C MET A 79 11.79 -3.37 0.82
N GLU A 80 11.57 -4.46 0.11
CA GLU A 80 12.16 -5.75 0.41
C GLU A 80 13.68 -5.73 0.28
N ARG A 81 14.20 -5.26 -0.87
CA ARG A 81 15.64 -5.34 -1.19
C ARG A 81 16.47 -4.27 -0.53
N SER A 82 15.99 -3.03 -0.49
CA SER A 82 16.77 -1.89 0.00
C SER A 82 16.59 -1.66 1.49
N LEU A 83 15.38 -1.90 2.02
CA LEU A 83 15.06 -1.65 3.41
C LEU A 83 14.99 -2.93 4.26
N GLY A 84 15.02 -4.11 3.60
CA GLY A 84 14.94 -5.40 4.27
C GLY A 84 13.59 -5.65 4.97
N ILE A 85 12.52 -5.02 4.47
CA ILE A 85 11.18 -5.13 5.04
C ILE A 85 10.51 -6.39 4.49
N GLU A 86 9.90 -7.16 5.36
CA GLU A 86 9.18 -8.37 5.02
C GLU A 86 7.99 -8.04 4.10
N PRO A 87 7.68 -8.88 3.06
CA PRO A 87 6.69 -8.55 2.03
C PRO A 87 5.31 -8.17 2.57
N LEU A 88 4.78 -8.89 3.54
CA LEU A 88 3.48 -8.58 4.13
C LEU A 88 3.48 -7.24 4.89
N ALA A 89 4.59 -6.92 5.58
CA ALA A 89 4.77 -5.62 6.22
C ALA A 89 4.88 -4.49 5.19
N SER A 90 5.53 -4.76 4.06
CA SER A 90 5.59 -3.82 2.93
C SER A 90 4.20 -3.52 2.35
N ILE A 91 3.37 -4.55 2.14
CA ILE A 91 1.99 -4.37 1.66
C ILE A 91 1.15 -3.59 2.68
N ARG A 92 1.28 -3.87 3.98
CA ARG A 92 0.61 -3.10 5.06
C ARG A 92 0.99 -1.62 5.00
N SER A 93 2.26 -1.35 4.89
CA SER A 93 2.80 0.00 4.76
C SER A 93 2.25 0.72 3.52
N GLN A 94 2.21 0.05 2.37
CA GLN A 94 1.66 0.61 1.13
C GLN A 94 0.16 0.88 1.23
N SER A 95 -0.62 -0.03 1.81
CA SER A 95 -2.06 0.19 2.01
C SER A 95 -2.33 1.39 2.92
N ALA A 96 -1.55 1.54 3.99
CA ALA A 96 -1.64 2.70 4.89
C ALA A 96 -1.32 4.01 4.16
N SER A 97 -0.24 4.02 3.37
CA SER A 97 0.14 5.18 2.56
C SER A 97 -0.94 5.53 1.53
N ALA A 98 -1.45 4.54 0.80
CA ALA A 98 -2.49 4.75 -0.20
C ALA A 98 -3.75 5.40 0.41
N VAL A 99 -4.20 4.90 1.55
CA VAL A 99 -5.41 5.42 2.23
C VAL A 99 -5.16 6.79 2.85
N ALA A 100 -4.03 7.02 3.49
CA ALA A 100 -3.68 8.33 4.05
C ALA A 100 -3.62 9.42 2.96
N ASN A 101 -3.26 9.05 1.75
CA ASN A 101 -3.17 9.97 0.62
C ASN A 101 -4.51 10.24 -0.09
N LEU A 102 -5.58 9.49 0.20
CA LEU A 102 -6.90 9.69 -0.40
C LEU A 102 -7.45 11.11 -0.19
N ALA A 103 -7.41 11.60 1.04
CA ALA A 103 -7.90 12.92 1.38
C ALA A 103 -7.09 14.04 0.70
N ILE A 104 -5.82 13.78 0.39
CA ILE A 104 -4.93 14.72 -0.29
C ILE A 104 -5.22 14.75 -1.79
N GLY A 105 -5.47 13.60 -2.41
CA GLY A 105 -5.69 13.48 -3.85
C GLY A 105 -6.87 14.29 -4.38
N GLN A 106 -7.80 14.67 -3.52
CA GLN A 106 -8.96 15.50 -3.86
C GLN A 106 -8.70 17.03 -3.72
N CYS A 107 -7.52 17.44 -3.26
CA CYS A 107 -7.20 18.84 -3.08
C CYS A 107 -6.70 19.48 -4.39
N ASN A 108 -7.19 20.68 -4.72
CA ASN A 108 -6.80 21.43 -5.93
C ASN A 108 -5.32 21.84 -5.97
N THR A 109 -4.61 21.77 -4.85
CA THR A 109 -3.19 22.13 -4.72
C THR A 109 -2.25 20.95 -4.99
N VAL A 110 -2.80 19.77 -5.38
CA VAL A 110 -2.01 18.57 -5.65
C VAL A 110 -1.63 18.49 -7.13
N ARG A 111 -0.37 18.28 -7.39
CA ARG A 111 0.16 17.88 -8.70
C ARG A 111 0.68 16.47 -8.62
N TYR A 112 0.48 15.70 -9.68
CA TYR A 112 0.94 14.32 -9.77
C TYR A 112 2.19 14.26 -10.63
N LEU A 113 3.17 13.49 -10.16
CA LEU A 113 4.33 13.05 -10.91
C LEU A 113 4.26 11.53 -11.01
N ASP A 114 3.92 11.05 -12.20
CA ASP A 114 3.72 9.63 -12.47
C ASP A 114 4.92 9.07 -13.23
N ARG A 115 5.65 8.19 -12.56
CA ARG A 115 6.80 7.52 -13.15
C ARG A 115 6.49 6.85 -14.48
N THR A 116 5.29 6.30 -14.65
CA THR A 116 4.94 5.53 -15.86
C THR A 116 4.55 6.41 -17.06
N GLN A 117 4.21 7.66 -16.82
CA GLN A 117 3.76 8.59 -17.87
C GLN A 117 4.82 9.61 -18.26
N ASP A 118 5.74 9.89 -17.35
CA ASP A 118 6.76 10.90 -17.54
C ASP A 118 8.08 10.22 -17.94
N ASN A 119 8.27 9.95 -19.24
CA ASN A 119 9.54 9.48 -19.81
C ASN A 119 10.62 10.56 -19.74
N ASN A 120 10.90 11.04 -18.54
CA ASN A 120 11.81 12.14 -18.30
C ASN A 120 13.26 11.66 -18.14
N THR A 121 14.20 12.43 -18.67
CA THR A 121 15.59 12.33 -18.25
C THR A 121 15.77 12.88 -16.84
N LEU A 122 16.89 12.54 -16.20
CA LEU A 122 17.25 13.13 -14.89
C LEU A 122 17.30 14.65 -14.95
N LEU A 123 17.79 15.22 -16.07
CA LEU A 123 17.82 16.65 -16.29
C LEU A 123 16.41 17.25 -16.34
N GLN A 124 15.50 16.62 -17.10
CA GLN A 124 14.12 17.12 -17.20
C GLN A 124 13.39 17.02 -15.87
N LEU A 125 13.58 15.90 -15.16
CA LEU A 125 13.03 15.72 -13.81
C LEU A 125 13.52 16.80 -12.84
N THR A 126 14.85 17.10 -12.85
CA THR A 126 15.45 18.16 -12.02
C THR A 126 14.84 19.51 -12.33
N LYS A 127 14.66 19.83 -13.62
CA LYS A 127 14.04 21.08 -14.07
C LYS A 127 12.58 21.17 -13.62
N ASN A 128 11.79 20.12 -13.83
CA ASN A 128 10.39 20.08 -13.39
C ASN A 128 10.24 20.27 -11.88
N LEU A 129 11.14 19.69 -11.09
CA LEU A 129 11.17 19.87 -9.62
C LEU A 129 11.56 21.30 -9.24
N SER A 130 12.56 21.89 -9.90
CA SER A 130 12.95 23.29 -9.70
C SER A 130 11.80 24.25 -10.00
N ASP A 131 11.11 24.03 -11.13
CA ASP A 131 9.94 24.84 -11.54
C ASP A 131 8.77 24.66 -10.54
N PHE A 132 8.54 23.43 -10.07
CA PHE A 132 7.52 23.14 -9.06
C PHE A 132 7.81 23.88 -7.74
N LEU A 133 9.07 23.90 -7.31
CA LEU A 133 9.50 24.57 -6.08
C LEU A 133 9.61 26.10 -6.25
N GLY A 134 9.49 26.63 -7.47
CA GLY A 134 9.63 28.06 -7.77
C GLY A 134 11.05 28.59 -7.59
N VAL A 135 12.07 27.71 -7.68
CA VAL A 135 13.45 28.04 -7.33
C VAL A 135 14.20 28.74 -8.46
N GLY A 136 13.84 28.56 -9.71
CA GLY A 136 14.44 29.26 -10.85
C GLY A 136 15.92 28.92 -11.09
N LEU A 137 16.31 27.65 -10.96
CA LEU A 137 17.70 27.22 -11.23
C LEU A 137 18.07 27.46 -12.70
N THR A 138 19.36 27.83 -12.93
CA THR A 138 19.87 27.91 -14.29
C THR A 138 19.99 26.53 -14.95
N PRO A 139 20.03 26.43 -16.30
CA PRO A 139 20.24 25.16 -16.96
C PRO A 139 21.54 24.45 -16.57
N GLU A 140 22.58 25.22 -16.26
CA GLU A 140 23.88 24.70 -15.79
C GLU A 140 23.76 24.09 -14.39
N GLN A 141 23.04 24.74 -13.50
CA GLN A 141 22.75 24.21 -12.16
C GLN A 141 21.92 22.92 -12.24
N CYS A 142 20.88 22.91 -13.07
CA CYS A 142 20.07 21.68 -13.28
C CYS A 142 20.95 20.52 -13.81
N ARG A 143 21.86 20.78 -14.77
CA ARG A 143 22.79 19.74 -15.27
C ARG A 143 23.74 19.23 -14.18
N ALA A 144 24.28 20.14 -13.38
CA ALA A 144 25.16 19.78 -12.28
C ALA A 144 24.48 18.89 -11.23
N LEU A 145 23.26 19.24 -10.82
CA LEU A 145 22.49 18.47 -9.86
C LEU A 145 22.07 17.11 -10.41
N ALA A 146 21.51 17.07 -11.65
CA ALA A 146 21.15 15.82 -12.30
C ALA A 146 22.38 14.91 -12.51
N GLY A 147 23.53 15.47 -12.86
CA GLY A 147 24.80 14.74 -12.99
C GLY A 147 25.29 14.18 -11.67
N GLY A 148 25.14 14.93 -10.57
CA GLY A 148 25.53 14.50 -9.22
C GLY A 148 24.81 13.25 -8.74
N VAL A 149 23.51 13.11 -9.06
CA VAL A 149 22.73 11.94 -8.65
C VAL A 149 22.76 10.80 -9.66
N SER A 150 23.33 10.96 -10.85
CA SER A 150 23.17 10.08 -12.00
C SER A 150 23.83 8.69 -11.88
N LEU A 151 24.54 8.36 -10.83
CA LEU A 151 25.33 7.11 -10.68
C LEU A 151 26.33 6.88 -11.84
N GLY A 152 26.83 7.97 -12.43
CA GLY A 152 27.76 7.91 -13.56
C GLY A 152 27.14 7.74 -14.95
N LEU A 153 25.80 7.71 -15.06
CA LEU A 153 25.08 7.62 -16.34
C LEU A 153 25.03 8.96 -17.11
N GLY A 154 25.22 10.08 -16.39
CA GLY A 154 25.10 11.43 -16.93
C GLY A 154 23.70 12.03 -16.76
N CYS A 155 23.60 13.37 -16.90
CA CYS A 155 22.37 14.09 -16.64
C CYS A 155 21.23 13.81 -17.65
N GLU A 156 21.57 13.36 -18.86
CA GLU A 156 20.60 13.02 -19.90
C GLU A 156 20.08 11.59 -19.81
N ALA A 157 20.59 10.79 -18.85
CA ALA A 157 20.08 9.43 -18.65
C ALA A 157 18.58 9.44 -18.33
N GLY A 158 17.86 8.45 -18.86
CA GLY A 158 16.46 8.25 -18.56
C GLY A 158 16.24 7.87 -17.08
N VAL A 159 15.16 8.30 -16.49
CA VAL A 159 14.79 7.93 -15.11
C VAL A 159 14.71 6.40 -14.97
N GLU A 160 14.12 5.70 -15.95
CA GLU A 160 14.03 4.24 -15.94
C GLU A 160 15.40 3.57 -16.01
N GLU A 161 16.33 4.10 -16.81
CA GLU A 161 17.72 3.61 -16.88
C GLU A 161 18.44 3.78 -15.53
N PHE A 162 18.26 4.94 -14.90
CA PHE A 162 18.79 5.18 -13.55
C PHE A 162 18.26 4.19 -12.53
N LEU A 163 16.93 3.98 -12.52
CA LEU A 163 16.28 3.06 -11.58
C LEU A 163 16.70 1.61 -11.80
N ALA A 164 16.85 1.20 -13.06
CA ALA A 164 17.38 -0.12 -13.41
C ALA A 164 18.83 -0.30 -12.93
N ARG A 165 19.69 0.70 -13.15
CA ARG A 165 21.08 0.69 -12.68
C ARG A 165 21.19 0.61 -11.16
N ARG A 166 20.32 1.37 -10.45
CA ARG A 166 20.25 1.32 -9.00
C ARG A 166 19.80 -0.05 -8.50
N ALA A 167 18.81 -0.67 -9.16
CA ALA A 167 18.34 -2.01 -8.82
C ALA A 167 19.42 -3.08 -9.04
N GLU A 168 20.28 -2.95 -10.05
CA GLU A 168 21.43 -3.83 -10.25
C GLU A 168 22.44 -3.75 -9.10
N GLY A 169 22.75 -2.55 -8.62
CA GLY A 169 23.62 -2.35 -7.46
C GLY A 169 23.08 -3.00 -6.18
N LEU A 170 21.77 -3.11 -6.04
CA LEU A 170 21.13 -3.76 -4.89
C LEU A 170 21.12 -5.30 -4.99
N ARG A 171 21.23 -5.87 -6.18
CA ARG A 171 21.31 -7.33 -6.37
C ARG A 171 22.63 -7.95 -5.88
N GLY A 172 23.68 -7.16 -5.71
CA GLY A 172 24.99 -7.62 -5.24
C GLY A 172 25.10 -7.87 -3.74
N THR A 173 24.12 -7.51 -2.96
CA THR A 173 24.03 -7.87 -1.54
C THR A 173 23.30 -9.21 -1.42
N ASP A 174 24.09 -10.29 -1.33
CA ASP A 174 23.66 -11.69 -1.21
C ASP A 174 22.81 -11.89 0.07
N ARG A 175 21.57 -11.45 -0.02
CA ARG A 175 20.46 -11.89 0.85
C ARG A 175 19.56 -12.76 -0.01
N ASP A 176 20.08 -13.91 -0.42
CA ASP A 176 19.26 -15.08 -0.72
C ASP A 176 18.51 -15.43 0.55
N THR A 177 17.49 -14.64 0.81
CA THR A 177 16.70 -14.71 2.01
C THR A 177 15.86 -15.96 1.98
N VAL A 178 16.07 -16.75 2.96
CA VAL A 178 15.39 -17.88 3.57
C VAL A 178 13.84 -17.73 3.66
N TYR A 179 13.24 -16.73 3.07
CA TYR A 179 11.80 -16.56 2.92
C TYR A 179 11.38 -16.85 1.47
N ALA A 180 11.48 -18.13 1.08
CA ALA A 180 10.57 -18.66 0.08
C ALA A 180 9.37 -19.23 0.84
N PRO A 181 8.31 -18.46 1.11
CA PRO A 181 7.07 -19.04 1.55
C PRO A 181 6.58 -19.92 0.42
N ALA A 182 5.91 -21.00 0.74
CA ALA A 182 5.17 -21.80 -0.21
C ALA A 182 3.96 -21.00 -0.72
N ILE A 183 4.22 -19.90 -1.41
CA ILE A 183 3.22 -18.99 -1.95
C ILE A 183 3.06 -19.32 -3.42
N ALA A 184 1.82 -19.56 -3.82
CA ALA A 184 1.49 -19.88 -5.20
C ALA A 184 1.65 -18.67 -6.15
N ARG A 185 1.75 -17.44 -5.60
CA ARG A 185 1.76 -16.18 -6.35
C ARG A 185 2.92 -15.29 -5.89
N PRO A 186 3.56 -14.52 -6.83
CA PRO A 186 4.54 -13.50 -6.47
C PRO A 186 3.91 -12.42 -5.55
N TRP A 187 4.65 -11.97 -4.54
CA TRP A 187 4.19 -10.91 -3.63
C TRP A 187 3.84 -9.60 -4.33
N ALA A 188 4.49 -9.31 -5.46
CA ALA A 188 4.15 -8.16 -6.30
C ALA A 188 2.71 -8.21 -6.83
N ASP A 189 2.22 -9.41 -7.19
CA ASP A 189 0.84 -9.59 -7.65
C ASP A 189 -0.13 -9.45 -6.48
N VAL A 190 0.20 -10.05 -5.34
CA VAL A 190 -0.57 -9.90 -4.09
C VAL A 190 -0.68 -8.43 -3.68
N GLY A 191 0.43 -7.69 -3.74
CA GLY A 191 0.45 -6.27 -3.40
C GLY A 191 -0.42 -5.43 -4.34
N ARG A 192 -0.40 -5.72 -5.64
CA ARG A 192 -1.30 -5.06 -6.60
C ARG A 192 -2.77 -5.28 -6.26
N ASP A 193 -3.18 -6.51 -6.01
CA ASP A 193 -4.56 -6.84 -5.66
C ASP A 193 -5.05 -6.07 -4.41
N VAL A 194 -4.16 -5.88 -3.44
CA VAL A 194 -4.48 -5.21 -2.17
C VAL A 194 -4.46 -3.69 -2.30
N VAL A 195 -3.52 -3.11 -3.05
CA VAL A 195 -3.21 -1.66 -2.97
C VAL A 195 -3.75 -0.88 -4.16
N ASP A 196 -3.75 -1.46 -5.39
CA ASP A 196 -4.14 -0.72 -6.61
C ASP A 196 -5.57 -0.19 -6.57
N GLY A 197 -6.49 -0.89 -5.92
CA GLY A 197 -7.86 -0.43 -5.75
C GLY A 197 -7.94 0.87 -4.95
N ALA A 198 -7.20 0.95 -3.84
CA ALA A 198 -7.13 2.14 -3.01
C ALA A 198 -6.43 3.30 -3.72
N LEU A 199 -5.30 3.02 -4.41
CA LEU A 199 -4.61 4.03 -5.22
C LEU A 199 -5.47 4.57 -6.36
N ALA A 200 -6.27 3.73 -7.01
CA ALA A 200 -7.18 4.16 -8.06
C ALA A 200 -8.26 5.11 -7.51
N MET A 201 -8.78 4.87 -6.32
CA MET A 201 -9.68 5.81 -5.64
C MET A 201 -8.98 7.15 -5.37
N ALA A 202 -7.75 7.12 -4.84
CA ALA A 202 -6.99 8.33 -4.55
C ALA A 202 -6.74 9.17 -5.80
N ARG A 203 -6.39 8.51 -6.92
CA ARG A 203 -5.96 9.18 -8.14
C ARG A 203 -7.11 9.66 -9.02
N PHE A 204 -8.14 8.84 -9.16
CA PHE A 204 -9.18 9.02 -10.19
C PHE A 204 -10.57 9.27 -9.61
N GLY A 205 -10.73 9.23 -8.28
CA GLY A 205 -12.05 9.23 -7.64
C GLY A 205 -12.92 8.02 -8.02
N SER A 206 -12.35 7.05 -8.75
CA SER A 206 -13.08 5.88 -9.25
C SER A 206 -12.82 4.68 -8.36
N PRO A 207 -13.85 4.16 -7.68
CA PRO A 207 -13.70 2.98 -6.86
C PRO A 207 -13.36 1.76 -7.73
N ARG A 208 -12.36 0.99 -7.30
CA ARG A 208 -12.02 -0.30 -7.88
C ARG A 208 -12.09 -1.39 -6.83
N PRO A 209 -12.37 -2.63 -7.21
CA PRO A 209 -12.30 -3.76 -6.29
C PRO A 209 -10.94 -3.86 -5.61
N ILE A 210 -10.95 -4.20 -4.31
CA ILE A 210 -9.76 -4.51 -3.52
C ILE A 210 -9.84 -5.99 -3.17
N VAL A 211 -8.80 -6.75 -3.45
CA VAL A 211 -8.77 -8.20 -3.23
C VAL A 211 -7.76 -8.54 -2.16
N TRP A 212 -8.21 -9.28 -1.15
CA TRP A 212 -7.34 -9.86 -0.12
C TRP A 212 -7.27 -11.37 -0.33
N PRO A 213 -6.23 -11.88 -0.98
CA PRO A 213 -6.06 -13.31 -1.21
C PRO A 213 -5.66 -14.04 0.07
N THR A 214 -5.77 -15.36 0.08
CA THR A 214 -5.50 -16.19 1.27
C THR A 214 -4.10 -16.00 1.84
N GLU A 215 -3.14 -15.68 0.99
CA GLU A 215 -1.71 -15.54 1.34
C GLU A 215 -1.44 -14.45 2.38
N VAL A 216 -2.31 -13.42 2.44
CA VAL A 216 -2.12 -12.28 3.35
C VAL A 216 -2.64 -12.56 4.77
N PHE A 217 -3.35 -13.66 4.98
CA PHE A 217 -3.94 -14.00 6.27
C PHE A 217 -3.00 -14.85 7.13
N SER A 218 -2.97 -14.53 8.40
CA SER A 218 -2.34 -15.38 9.42
C SER A 218 -3.26 -16.55 9.76
N LEU A 219 -2.65 -17.66 10.14
CA LEU A 219 -3.34 -18.89 10.46
C LEU A 219 -3.40 -19.13 11.98
N GLY A 220 -4.59 -19.32 12.50
CA GLY A 220 -4.82 -19.82 13.87
C GLY A 220 -4.92 -21.34 13.96
N ALA A 221 -4.68 -22.03 12.83
CA ALA A 221 -4.76 -23.49 12.71
C ALA A 221 -3.60 -24.03 11.86
N SER A 222 -3.30 -25.31 11.98
CA SER A 222 -2.23 -25.96 11.23
C SER A 222 -2.59 -26.11 9.76
N ARG A 223 -1.66 -25.81 8.88
CA ARG A 223 -1.78 -26.10 7.44
C ARG A 223 -1.84 -27.60 7.20
N LEU A 224 -2.68 -28.01 6.28
CA LEU A 224 -2.72 -29.40 5.83
C LEU A 224 -1.65 -29.64 4.77
N LYS A 225 -0.92 -30.73 4.93
CA LYS A 225 0.07 -31.16 3.93
C LYS A 225 -0.64 -31.59 2.64
N GLY A 226 -0.11 -31.13 1.50
CA GLY A 226 -0.58 -31.56 0.18
C GLY A 226 -1.80 -30.82 -0.37
N THR A 227 -2.42 -29.90 0.37
CA THR A 227 -3.56 -29.10 -0.10
C THR A 227 -3.25 -27.62 0.10
N PRO A 228 -2.83 -26.91 -0.95
CA PRO A 228 -2.49 -25.49 -0.84
C PRO A 228 -3.66 -24.67 -0.26
N GLY A 229 -3.34 -23.82 0.71
CA GLY A 229 -4.32 -22.95 1.36
C GLY A 229 -5.28 -23.62 2.33
N ALA A 230 -5.30 -24.96 2.43
CA ALA A 230 -6.17 -25.64 3.36
C ALA A 230 -5.59 -25.70 4.78
N VAL A 231 -6.45 -25.49 5.76
CA VAL A 231 -6.11 -25.57 7.18
C VAL A 231 -7.02 -26.56 7.90
N ALA A 232 -6.49 -27.19 8.93
CA ALA A 232 -7.28 -28.07 9.78
C ALA A 232 -8.33 -27.25 10.55
N ALA A 233 -9.59 -27.59 10.38
CA ALA A 233 -10.69 -26.94 11.09
C ALA A 233 -10.91 -27.54 12.49
N ALA A 234 -10.43 -28.77 12.73
CA ALA A 234 -10.63 -29.53 13.98
C ALA A 234 -10.15 -28.78 15.22
N GLY A 235 -10.91 -28.86 16.30
CA GLY A 235 -10.66 -28.27 17.61
C GLY A 235 -11.77 -27.37 18.12
N PRO A 236 -11.57 -26.74 19.27
CA PRO A 236 -12.53 -25.83 19.87
C PRO A 236 -12.75 -24.57 19.03
N SER A 237 -13.77 -23.80 19.39
CA SER A 237 -14.03 -22.50 18.77
C SER A 237 -12.79 -21.59 18.84
N ARG A 238 -12.31 -21.16 17.67
CA ARG A 238 -11.12 -20.29 17.52
C ARG A 238 -11.12 -19.55 16.20
N ASN A 239 -10.24 -18.57 16.08
CA ASN A 239 -9.92 -17.98 14.79
C ASN A 239 -9.13 -19.00 13.96
N ILE A 240 -9.55 -19.22 12.73
CA ILE A 240 -8.88 -20.12 11.77
C ILE A 240 -8.01 -19.31 10.83
N TYR A 241 -8.54 -18.18 10.32
CA TYR A 241 -7.82 -17.15 9.60
C TYR A 241 -8.03 -15.80 10.30
N TYR A 242 -7.02 -14.95 10.33
CA TYR A 242 -7.12 -13.61 10.88
C TYR A 242 -6.10 -12.65 10.25
N GLY A 243 -6.37 -11.36 10.35
CA GLY A 243 -5.58 -10.30 9.72
C GLY A 243 -6.32 -9.75 8.51
N PRO A 244 -5.64 -9.27 7.48
CA PRO A 244 -4.20 -9.04 7.37
C PRO A 244 -3.71 -7.71 7.98
N TYR A 245 -4.61 -6.88 8.55
CA TYR A 245 -4.31 -5.54 9.10
C TYR A 245 -3.93 -4.54 8.01
N PHE A 246 -4.68 -4.54 6.92
CA PHE A 246 -4.56 -3.56 5.85
C PHE A 246 -5.50 -2.39 6.07
N TYR A 247 -5.17 -1.27 5.47
CA TYR A 247 -6.02 -0.09 5.49
C TYR A 247 -6.97 -0.11 4.29
N LEU A 248 -8.22 0.21 4.52
CA LEU A 248 -9.23 0.38 3.48
C LEU A 248 -9.64 1.85 3.37
N PRO A 249 -9.90 2.34 2.16
CA PRO A 249 -10.56 3.63 1.97
C PRO A 249 -11.89 3.71 2.72
N PRO A 250 -12.24 4.86 3.32
CA PRO A 250 -13.60 5.07 3.82
C PRO A 250 -14.62 4.91 2.70
N SER A 251 -15.53 3.97 2.85
CA SER A 251 -16.59 3.70 1.87
C SER A 251 -17.64 2.75 2.45
N ARG A 252 -18.74 2.59 1.71
CA ARG A 252 -19.58 1.41 1.81
C ARG A 252 -19.05 0.35 0.85
N TYR A 253 -19.01 -0.89 1.30
CA TYR A 253 -18.53 -2.02 0.53
C TYR A 253 -19.56 -3.15 0.54
N LEU A 254 -19.79 -3.74 -0.61
CA LEU A 254 -20.27 -5.11 -0.67
C LEU A 254 -19.02 -6.00 -0.51
N VAL A 255 -18.95 -6.76 0.58
CA VAL A 255 -17.84 -7.68 0.84
C VAL A 255 -18.24 -9.07 0.42
N GLU A 256 -17.48 -9.66 -0.49
CA GLU A 256 -17.66 -11.04 -0.92
C GLU A 256 -16.54 -11.91 -0.36
N VAL A 257 -16.91 -13.06 0.17
CA VAL A 257 -16.00 -14.02 0.77
C VAL A 257 -16.10 -15.35 0.06
N PHE A 258 -14.98 -15.86 -0.39
CA PHE A 258 -14.89 -17.15 -1.07
C PHE A 258 -14.17 -18.16 -0.17
N VAL A 259 -14.90 -19.21 0.22
CA VAL A 259 -14.40 -20.24 1.12
C VAL A 259 -14.67 -21.62 0.50
N HIS A 260 -13.78 -22.57 0.74
CA HIS A 260 -14.00 -23.97 0.39
C HIS A 260 -14.03 -24.82 1.67
N PHE A 261 -15.06 -25.61 1.84
CA PHE A 261 -15.27 -26.52 2.96
C PHE A 261 -15.18 -27.97 2.53
N THR A 262 -14.55 -28.81 3.36
CA THR A 262 -14.63 -30.26 3.21
C THR A 262 -15.96 -30.79 3.76
N ALA A 263 -16.32 -32.03 3.41
CA ALA A 263 -17.55 -32.68 3.87
C ALA A 263 -17.69 -32.70 5.41
N ASP A 264 -16.56 -32.89 6.09
CA ASP A 264 -16.53 -33.02 7.56
C ASP A 264 -16.76 -31.69 8.31
N THR A 265 -16.76 -30.56 7.62
CA THR A 265 -17.04 -29.23 8.20
C THR A 265 -18.47 -28.76 7.95
N THR A 266 -19.29 -29.57 7.29
CA THR A 266 -20.71 -29.24 7.04
C THR A 266 -21.51 -29.14 8.34
N LEU A 267 -22.50 -28.26 8.35
CA LEU A 267 -23.39 -27.98 9.50
C LEU A 267 -22.72 -27.32 10.70
N VAL A 268 -21.42 -27.01 10.63
CA VAL A 268 -20.76 -26.20 11.66
C VAL A 268 -20.88 -24.73 11.27
N PRO A 269 -21.43 -23.89 12.13
CA PRO A 269 -21.49 -22.45 11.84
C PRO A 269 -20.13 -21.81 11.97
N PHE A 270 -19.80 -20.94 11.00
CA PHE A 270 -18.61 -20.08 11.05
C PHE A 270 -19.05 -18.64 11.13
N ALA A 271 -18.22 -17.80 11.70
CA ALA A 271 -18.40 -16.35 11.68
C ALA A 271 -17.25 -15.70 10.95
N LEU A 272 -17.58 -14.70 10.16
CA LEU A 272 -16.65 -13.72 9.66
C LEU A 272 -16.88 -12.42 10.44
N GLU A 273 -15.86 -11.97 11.14
CA GLU A 273 -15.86 -10.76 11.95
C GLU A 273 -14.93 -9.72 11.35
N VAL A 274 -15.36 -8.47 11.26
CA VAL A 274 -14.57 -7.35 10.74
C VAL A 274 -14.35 -6.34 11.85
N HIS A 275 -13.07 -5.98 12.06
CA HIS A 275 -12.65 -5.01 13.07
C HIS A 275 -11.79 -3.91 12.43
N ALA A 276 -11.97 -2.66 12.87
CA ALA A 276 -11.07 -1.56 12.56
C ALA A 276 -11.01 -0.65 13.79
N GLY A 277 -10.02 -0.88 14.67
CA GLY A 277 -9.98 -0.27 16.00
C GLY A 277 -11.10 -0.76 16.92
N ALA A 278 -12.32 -0.83 16.40
CA ALA A 278 -13.52 -1.37 17.04
C ALA A 278 -14.15 -2.48 16.18
N TRP A 279 -15.15 -3.14 16.72
CA TRP A 279 -15.95 -4.10 15.96
C TRP A 279 -16.85 -3.35 14.98
N LEU A 280 -16.78 -3.71 13.69
CA LEU A 280 -17.62 -3.12 12.64
C LEU A 280 -18.83 -3.98 12.30
N THR A 281 -18.61 -5.26 12.00
CA THR A 281 -19.69 -6.16 11.58
C THR A 281 -19.34 -7.62 11.77
N ARG A 282 -20.35 -8.48 11.69
CA ARG A 282 -20.24 -9.93 11.73
C ARG A 282 -21.24 -10.56 10.78
N ALA A 283 -20.75 -11.48 9.95
CA ALA A 283 -21.59 -12.36 9.14
C ALA A 283 -21.45 -13.81 9.62
N THR A 284 -22.56 -14.54 9.66
CA THR A 284 -22.55 -15.98 9.94
C THR A 284 -22.56 -16.73 8.62
N ILE A 285 -21.68 -17.71 8.49
CA ILE A 285 -21.61 -18.61 7.34
C ILE A 285 -22.17 -19.95 7.79
N GLU A 286 -23.32 -20.31 7.25
CA GLU A 286 -23.94 -21.60 7.45
C GLU A 286 -23.64 -22.49 6.25
N ASN A 287 -22.80 -23.49 6.46
CA ASN A 287 -22.36 -24.34 5.37
C ASN A 287 -23.13 -25.68 5.38
N TRP A 288 -24.13 -25.79 4.52
CA TRP A 288 -24.98 -26.97 4.40
C TRP A 288 -24.40 -28.05 3.47
N HIS A 289 -23.42 -27.68 2.62
CA HIS A 289 -22.83 -28.58 1.63
C HIS A 289 -21.31 -28.37 1.55
N PRO A 290 -20.53 -29.44 1.30
CA PRO A 290 -19.11 -29.30 1.01
C PRO A 290 -18.90 -28.59 -0.34
N GLY A 291 -17.74 -27.99 -0.52
CA GLY A 291 -17.35 -27.33 -1.75
C GLY A 291 -17.11 -25.83 -1.57
N ARG A 292 -17.15 -25.12 -2.68
CA ARG A 292 -16.95 -23.67 -2.71
C ARG A 292 -18.25 -22.95 -2.36
N LEU A 293 -18.15 -22.03 -1.41
CA LEU A 293 -19.22 -21.12 -1.04
C LEU A 293 -18.78 -19.68 -1.29
N ARG A 294 -19.73 -18.86 -1.72
CA ARG A 294 -19.63 -17.41 -1.78
C ARG A 294 -20.62 -16.84 -0.78
N GLY A 295 -20.13 -16.12 0.19
CA GLY A 295 -20.92 -15.27 1.08
C GLY A 295 -20.78 -13.81 0.69
N ALA A 296 -21.81 -12.99 0.97
CA ALA A 296 -21.74 -11.56 0.78
C ALA A 296 -22.42 -10.83 1.95
N PHE A 297 -21.90 -9.67 2.31
CA PHE A 297 -22.47 -8.79 3.34
C PHE A 297 -22.02 -7.34 3.14
N ASP A 298 -22.79 -6.41 3.70
CA ASP A 298 -22.48 -4.99 3.62
C ASP A 298 -21.53 -4.58 4.75
N LEU A 299 -20.54 -3.76 4.42
CA LEU A 299 -19.60 -3.18 5.36
C LEU A 299 -19.59 -1.66 5.18
N VAL A 300 -19.85 -0.93 6.26
CA VAL A 300 -19.62 0.53 6.33
C VAL A 300 -18.31 0.77 7.04
N HIS A 301 -17.33 1.31 6.34
CA HIS A 301 -16.03 1.67 6.88
C HIS A 301 -15.83 3.19 6.75
N THR A 302 -15.62 3.86 7.87
CA THR A 302 -15.51 5.34 7.92
C THR A 302 -14.17 5.83 8.47
N ASP A 303 -13.36 4.94 9.04
CA ASP A 303 -12.10 5.29 9.69
C ASP A 303 -10.88 4.93 8.84
N ALA A 304 -10.36 5.92 8.12
CA ALA A 304 -9.15 5.78 7.31
C ALA A 304 -7.87 5.50 8.13
N THR A 305 -7.92 5.68 9.45
CA THR A 305 -6.73 5.64 10.32
C THR A 305 -6.52 4.30 11.02
N SER A 306 -7.53 3.42 10.98
CA SER A 306 -7.47 2.10 11.60
C SER A 306 -7.27 1.00 10.56
N ALA A 307 -6.31 0.12 10.82
CA ALA A 307 -6.14 -1.08 10.03
C ALA A 307 -7.33 -2.03 10.21
N VAL A 308 -7.79 -2.59 9.11
CA VAL A 308 -8.91 -3.54 9.11
C VAL A 308 -8.39 -4.96 9.32
N GLU A 309 -8.96 -5.64 10.29
CA GLU A 309 -8.74 -7.05 10.57
C GLU A 309 -10.01 -7.84 10.26
N ILE A 310 -9.85 -8.95 9.56
CA ILE A 310 -10.91 -9.93 9.37
C ILE A 310 -10.55 -11.19 10.12
N ARG A 311 -11.53 -11.80 10.79
CA ARG A 311 -11.41 -13.07 11.49
C ARG A 311 -12.44 -14.04 10.96
N LEU A 312 -11.99 -15.14 10.38
CA LEU A 312 -12.83 -16.30 10.09
C LEU A 312 -12.65 -17.31 11.22
N ARG A 313 -13.73 -17.57 11.97
CA ARG A 313 -13.70 -18.46 13.14
C ARG A 313 -14.80 -19.51 13.09
N ASN A 314 -14.56 -20.70 13.64
CA ASN A 314 -15.61 -21.66 13.94
C ASN A 314 -16.33 -21.26 15.22
N LEU A 315 -17.65 -21.39 15.25
CA LEU A 315 -18.50 -21.04 16.40
C LEU A 315 -18.74 -22.21 17.33
N ALA A 316 -18.47 -23.43 16.88
CA ALA A 316 -18.58 -24.64 17.68
C ALA A 316 -17.32 -25.50 17.51
N GLU A 317 -17.17 -26.48 18.39
CA GLU A 317 -16.12 -27.49 18.26
C GLU A 317 -16.29 -28.31 16.98
N ILE A 318 -15.18 -28.57 16.29
CA ILE A 318 -15.11 -29.40 15.09
C ILE A 318 -14.21 -30.59 15.39
N THR A 319 -14.70 -31.80 15.16
CA THR A 319 -13.91 -32.99 15.45
C THR A 319 -12.86 -33.29 14.38
N HIS A 320 -13.18 -33.02 13.12
CA HIS A 320 -12.29 -33.22 11.97
C HIS A 320 -12.75 -32.35 10.80
N GLY A 321 -11.96 -32.29 9.75
CA GLY A 321 -12.26 -31.52 8.54
C GLY A 321 -11.29 -30.39 8.27
N ALA A 322 -11.46 -29.79 7.10
CA ALA A 322 -10.62 -28.70 6.62
C ALA A 322 -11.45 -27.61 5.94
N LEU A 323 -10.88 -26.44 5.92
CA LEU A 323 -11.39 -25.33 5.11
C LEU A 323 -10.24 -24.54 4.47
N SER A 324 -10.55 -23.87 3.37
CA SER A 324 -9.65 -22.92 2.73
C SER A 324 -10.39 -21.60 2.55
N LEU A 325 -9.83 -20.50 3.07
CA LEU A 325 -10.19 -19.17 2.62
C LEU A 325 -9.52 -18.98 1.26
N ILE A 326 -10.27 -18.59 0.24
CA ILE A 326 -9.73 -18.36 -1.10
C ILE A 326 -9.33 -16.91 -1.24
N GLU A 327 -10.29 -16.02 -1.08
CA GLU A 327 -10.09 -14.58 -1.14
C GLU A 327 -11.26 -13.84 -0.49
N ILE A 328 -11.04 -12.57 -0.19
CA ILE A 328 -12.07 -11.61 0.21
C ILE A 328 -12.01 -10.44 -0.75
N LEU A 329 -13.15 -10.10 -1.34
CA LEU A 329 -13.29 -9.03 -2.31
C LEU A 329 -14.10 -7.89 -1.71
N PHE A 330 -13.56 -6.72 -1.71
CA PHE A 330 -14.24 -5.48 -1.31
C PHE A 330 -14.65 -4.74 -2.57
N LEU A 331 -15.95 -4.63 -2.80
CA LEU A 331 -16.57 -3.91 -3.90
C LEU A 331 -17.10 -2.58 -3.35
N PRO A 332 -16.40 -1.46 -3.55
CA PRO A 332 -16.90 -0.18 -3.07
C PRO A 332 -18.18 0.19 -3.82
N GLU A 333 -19.20 0.64 -3.09
CA GLU A 333 -20.40 1.18 -3.71
C GLU A 333 -20.05 2.47 -4.47
N ARG A 334 -20.62 2.62 -5.65
CA ARG A 334 -20.54 3.90 -6.36
C ARG A 334 -21.43 4.89 -5.61
N ASP A 335 -20.83 5.94 -5.12
CA ASP A 335 -21.60 7.07 -4.60
C ASP A 335 -22.28 7.76 -5.78
N GLU A 336 -23.56 7.47 -6.01
CA GLU A 336 -24.36 8.10 -7.07
C GLU A 336 -24.69 9.58 -6.75
N SER A 337 -24.17 10.08 -5.62
CA SER A 337 -24.44 11.44 -5.10
C SER A 337 -23.32 12.46 -5.35
N LEU A 338 -22.24 12.09 -6.09
CA LEU A 338 -21.16 13.01 -6.46
C LEU A 338 -21.29 13.51 -7.90
#